data_cf11ad0907df1698585d7295ab9c72f4
#
_entry.id   cf11ad0907df1698585d7295ab9c72f4
#
_cell.length_a   1.000
_cell.length_b   1.000
_cell.length_c   1.000
_cell.angle_alpha   90.00
_cell.angle_beta   90.00
_cell.angle_gamma   90.00
#
_symmetry.space_group_name_H-M   'P 1'
#
loop_
_entity.id
_entity.type
_entity.pdbx_description
1 polymer ?
#
loop_
_entity_poly.entity_id
_entity_poly.type
_entity_poly.pdbx_seq_one_letter_code
_entity_poly.pdbx_strand_id
1 'polypeptide(L)'
;MVKSCFLFIAFLLPFCSIAATQISGQNPVSLSMSVSPTTIPAGGKGTARINASISGDWKMYSITQGAGGPIPTRITLGDGPFKMGSISGTRPKVAFDPNFKINTETYSRSASFSVPFTVADDAQSGEQTFTASIRYQVCNDSVCLPPKSVRLTAPVVISAASARTESSPSPSPAPSSTATPSQSNVNKGDANVNANASGNSNQNTEPQLANPDAVSPV
;
A
#
# COMPACT_ATOMS: atom_id res chain seq x y z
N MET A 1 57.80 44.24 -62.22
CA MET A 1 57.50 43.89 -60.84
C MET A 1 56.01 44.11 -60.61
N VAL A 2 55.15 43.08 -60.78
CA VAL A 2 53.72 43.17 -60.66
C VAL A 2 53.36 42.45 -59.34
N LYS A 3 52.90 43.20 -58.30
CA LYS A 3 52.44 42.67 -57.04
C LYS A 3 50.98 42.24 -57.22
N SER A 4 50.79 40.93 -57.24
CA SER A 4 49.43 40.34 -57.26
C SER A 4 48.86 40.36 -55.80
N CYS A 5 47.78 41.13 -55.63
CA CYS A 5 47.03 41.24 -54.34
C CYS A 5 45.87 40.20 -54.42
N PHE A 6 46.05 39.06 -53.70
CA PHE A 6 44.98 38.08 -53.55
C PHE A 6 44.02 38.56 -52.42
N LEU A 7 42.81 38.90 -52.83
CA LEU A 7 41.71 39.24 -51.89
C LEU A 7 41.03 37.94 -51.47
N PHE A 8 41.30 37.53 -50.22
CA PHE A 8 40.56 36.43 -49.58
C PHE A 8 39.21 36.95 -49.08
N ILE A 9 38.15 36.65 -49.81
CA ILE A 9 36.76 36.88 -49.34
C ILE A 9 36.41 35.68 -48.43
N ALA A 10 36.47 35.93 -47.11
CA ALA A 10 35.95 34.98 -46.10
C ALA A 10 34.43 34.97 -46.15
N PHE A 11 33.85 33.90 -46.68
CA PHE A 11 32.42 33.66 -46.72
C PHE A 11 31.96 33.21 -45.34
N LEU A 12 31.46 34.12 -44.51
CA LEU A 12 30.85 33.84 -43.21
C LEU A 12 29.44 33.28 -43.45
N LEU A 13 29.34 31.95 -43.42
CA LEU A 13 28.05 31.26 -43.37
C LEU A 13 27.46 31.41 -41.96
N PRO A 14 26.23 31.93 -41.80
CA PRO A 14 25.55 31.94 -40.52
C PRO A 14 25.18 30.48 -40.16
N PHE A 15 25.79 29.96 -39.12
CA PHE A 15 25.43 28.67 -38.51
C PHE A 15 24.08 28.88 -37.80
N CYS A 16 22.97 28.56 -38.48
CA CYS A 16 21.63 28.54 -37.88
C CYS A 16 21.56 27.33 -36.93
N SER A 17 21.87 27.58 -35.67
CA SER A 17 21.69 26.56 -34.61
C SER A 17 20.20 26.30 -34.42
N ILE A 18 19.68 25.23 -34.98
CA ILE A 18 18.33 24.73 -34.68
C ILE A 18 18.43 24.16 -33.25
N ALA A 19 17.97 24.97 -32.27
CA ALA A 19 17.74 24.46 -30.92
C ALA A 19 16.59 23.46 -31.00
N ALA A 20 16.92 22.17 -31.04
CA ALA A 20 15.95 21.09 -30.86
C ALA A 20 15.38 21.22 -29.44
N THR A 21 14.21 21.79 -29.31
CA THR A 21 13.42 21.75 -28.07
C THR A 21 13.13 20.30 -27.79
N GLN A 22 13.90 19.71 -26.90
CA GLN A 22 13.58 18.39 -26.31
C GLN A 22 12.28 18.56 -25.55
N ILE A 23 11.18 18.18 -26.18
CA ILE A 23 9.92 17.94 -25.45
C ILE A 23 10.20 16.69 -24.61
N SER A 24 10.83 16.88 -23.47
CA SER A 24 10.86 15.88 -22.41
C SER A 24 9.40 15.67 -22.03
N GLY A 25 8.80 14.58 -22.52
CA GLY A 25 7.47 14.17 -22.14
C GLY A 25 7.43 14.08 -20.62
N GLN A 26 6.99 15.16 -19.95
CA GLN A 26 6.96 15.23 -18.50
C GLN A 26 6.05 14.13 -18.01
N ASN A 27 6.63 13.20 -17.24
CA ASN A 27 5.83 12.20 -16.56
C ASN A 27 4.85 12.92 -15.60
N PRO A 28 3.54 12.77 -15.80
CA PRO A 28 2.57 13.47 -14.96
C PRO A 28 2.51 12.96 -13.53
N VAL A 29 3.26 11.91 -13.20
CA VAL A 29 3.29 11.33 -11.86
C VAL A 29 4.68 11.50 -11.24
N SER A 30 4.71 12.13 -10.07
CA SER A 30 5.86 12.18 -9.16
C SER A 30 5.62 11.24 -7.99
N LEU A 31 6.62 10.43 -7.65
CA LEU A 31 6.56 9.43 -6.58
C LEU A 31 7.60 9.72 -5.51
N SER A 32 7.23 9.51 -4.25
CA SER A 32 8.13 9.53 -3.11
C SER A 32 7.84 8.34 -2.18
N MET A 33 8.85 7.93 -1.41
CA MET A 33 8.71 6.87 -0.43
C MET A 33 9.40 7.24 0.87
N SER A 34 8.82 6.84 1.98
CA SER A 34 9.42 6.87 3.31
C SER A 34 9.15 5.55 4.04
N VAL A 35 10.02 5.18 4.97
CA VAL A 35 9.87 3.98 5.80
C VAL A 35 9.80 4.38 7.26
N SER A 36 8.92 3.73 8.01
CA SER A 36 8.75 3.94 9.45
C SER A 36 8.47 2.60 10.16
N PRO A 37 9.12 2.35 11.30
CA PRO A 37 10.24 3.09 11.84
C PRO A 37 11.50 2.95 10.95
N THR A 38 12.47 3.83 11.12
CA THR A 38 13.74 3.78 10.37
C THR A 38 14.73 2.77 10.94
N THR A 39 14.54 2.37 12.20
CA THR A 39 15.29 1.27 12.85
C THR A 39 14.32 0.18 13.23
N ILE A 40 14.57 -1.05 12.77
CA ILE A 40 13.68 -2.20 12.92
C ILE A 40 14.50 -3.40 13.33
N PRO A 41 14.15 -4.14 14.40
CA PRO A 41 14.86 -5.36 14.73
C PRO A 41 14.65 -6.46 13.69
N ALA A 42 15.58 -7.40 13.59
CA ALA A 42 15.35 -8.64 12.85
C ALA A 42 14.07 -9.32 13.37
N GLY A 43 13.21 -9.83 12.47
CA GLY A 43 11.87 -10.31 12.77
C GLY A 43 10.83 -9.20 13.00
N GLY A 44 11.25 -7.94 13.06
CA GLY A 44 10.39 -6.79 13.32
C GLY A 44 9.55 -6.37 12.11
N LYS A 45 8.63 -5.45 12.36
CA LYS A 45 7.69 -4.94 11.36
C LYS A 45 7.92 -3.46 11.08
N GLY A 46 7.75 -3.08 9.82
CA GLY A 46 7.77 -1.70 9.37
C GLY A 46 6.69 -1.43 8.34
N THR A 47 6.58 -0.18 7.95
CA THR A 47 5.66 0.27 6.91
C THR A 47 6.37 1.23 5.99
N ALA A 48 6.38 0.94 4.69
CA ALA A 48 6.74 1.91 3.67
C ALA A 48 5.50 2.66 3.23
N ARG A 49 5.57 3.98 3.21
CA ARG A 49 4.53 4.86 2.67
C ARG A 49 5.01 5.40 1.33
N ILE A 50 4.24 5.12 0.28
CA ILE A 50 4.50 5.63 -1.06
C ILE A 50 3.44 6.67 -1.38
N ASN A 51 3.86 7.88 -1.78
CA ASN A 51 2.98 8.95 -2.19
C ASN A 51 3.18 9.22 -3.67
N ALA A 52 2.06 9.37 -4.39
CA ALA A 52 2.00 9.77 -5.77
C ALA A 52 1.35 11.15 -5.87
N SER A 53 1.98 12.07 -6.58
CA SER A 53 1.40 13.34 -7.01
C SER A 53 1.12 13.26 -8.50
N ILE A 54 -0.12 13.52 -8.91
CA ILE A 54 -0.61 13.35 -10.27
C ILE A 54 -1.02 14.73 -10.81
N SER A 55 -0.37 15.18 -11.87
CA SER A 55 -0.53 16.52 -12.42
C SER A 55 -1.72 16.62 -13.37
N GLY A 56 -2.34 17.79 -13.43
CA GLY A 56 -3.36 18.13 -14.41
C GLY A 56 -4.59 17.22 -14.35
N ASP A 57 -5.08 16.84 -15.51
CA ASP A 57 -6.25 15.99 -15.74
C ASP A 57 -5.92 14.49 -15.81
N TRP A 58 -4.64 14.13 -15.57
CA TRP A 58 -4.22 12.75 -15.58
C TRP A 58 -4.83 11.94 -14.43
N LYS A 59 -5.11 10.68 -14.72
CA LYS A 59 -5.64 9.68 -13.79
C LYS A 59 -4.72 8.48 -13.77
N MET A 60 -4.33 8.03 -12.60
CA MET A 60 -3.54 6.81 -12.40
C MET A 60 -4.48 5.67 -12.00
N TYR A 61 -4.40 4.52 -12.66
CA TYR A 61 -5.27 3.39 -12.33
C TYR A 61 -4.92 2.76 -11.00
N SER A 62 -5.95 2.28 -10.31
CA SER A 62 -5.82 1.84 -8.92
C SER A 62 -5.05 0.52 -8.77
N ILE A 63 -4.65 0.22 -7.53
CA ILE A 63 -4.09 -1.08 -7.17
C ILE A 63 -5.14 -2.20 -7.21
N THR A 64 -6.43 -1.83 -7.14
CA THR A 64 -7.58 -2.74 -7.14
C THR A 64 -8.29 -2.80 -8.50
N GLN A 65 -7.78 -2.08 -9.51
CA GLN A 65 -8.32 -2.12 -10.87
C GLN A 65 -8.43 -3.57 -11.37
N GLY A 66 -9.65 -3.97 -11.76
CA GLY A 66 -9.94 -5.31 -12.25
C GLY A 66 -9.32 -5.63 -13.61
N ALA A 67 -9.38 -6.89 -13.99
CA ALA A 67 -8.92 -7.37 -15.29
C ALA A 67 -9.86 -6.91 -16.42
N GLY A 68 -9.38 -6.98 -17.68
CA GLY A 68 -10.16 -6.63 -18.89
C GLY A 68 -10.15 -5.13 -19.23
N GLY A 69 -9.36 -4.33 -18.54
CA GLY A 69 -9.23 -2.89 -18.75
C GLY A 69 -7.77 -2.43 -18.70
N PRO A 70 -7.56 -1.22 -18.18
CA PRO A 70 -6.21 -0.64 -18.05
C PRO A 70 -5.33 -1.45 -17.11
N ILE A 71 -4.02 -1.21 -17.22
CA ILE A 71 -3.05 -1.86 -16.35
C ILE A 71 -3.15 -1.27 -14.93
N PRO A 72 -3.43 -2.11 -13.92
CA PRO A 72 -3.47 -1.66 -12.53
C PRO A 72 -2.10 -1.22 -12.02
N THR A 73 -2.10 -0.35 -11.04
CA THR A 73 -0.89 -0.04 -10.28
C THR A 73 -0.46 -1.28 -9.49
N ARG A 74 0.81 -1.66 -9.63
CA ARG A 74 1.45 -2.79 -8.93
C ARG A 74 2.64 -2.29 -8.14
N ILE A 75 2.73 -2.72 -6.89
CA ILE A 75 3.86 -2.44 -6.01
C ILE A 75 4.51 -3.78 -5.66
N THR A 76 5.81 -3.87 -5.84
CA THR A 76 6.62 -5.05 -5.48
C THR A 76 7.82 -4.60 -4.70
N LEU A 77 8.34 -5.44 -3.81
CA LEU A 77 9.62 -5.19 -3.17
C LEU A 77 10.77 -5.67 -4.07
N GLY A 78 11.90 -5.02 -3.96
CA GLY A 78 13.16 -5.52 -4.51
C GLY A 78 13.76 -6.61 -3.62
N ASP A 79 14.92 -7.11 -4.03
CA ASP A 79 15.69 -8.09 -3.26
C ASP A 79 16.08 -7.50 -1.91
N GLY A 80 16.11 -8.34 -0.88
CA GLY A 80 16.46 -7.95 0.47
C GLY A 80 15.71 -8.76 1.54
N PRO A 81 15.98 -8.49 2.82
CA PRO A 81 15.42 -9.24 3.92
C PRO A 81 13.98 -8.79 4.29
N PHE A 82 13.22 -8.26 3.33
CA PHE A 82 11.91 -7.67 3.57
C PHE A 82 10.80 -8.49 2.91
N LYS A 83 9.81 -8.91 3.70
CA LYS A 83 8.63 -9.61 3.21
C LYS A 83 7.42 -8.69 3.24
N MET A 84 6.79 -8.47 2.10
CA MET A 84 5.63 -7.59 1.95
C MET A 84 4.36 -8.20 2.54
N GLY A 85 3.60 -7.38 3.26
CA GLY A 85 2.23 -7.67 3.68
C GLY A 85 1.19 -7.11 2.71
N SER A 86 -0.07 -7.06 3.15
CA SER A 86 -1.17 -6.55 2.35
C SER A 86 -1.10 -5.03 2.20
N ILE A 87 -1.14 -4.56 0.96
CA ILE A 87 -1.09 -3.13 0.64
C ILE A 87 -2.48 -2.52 0.86
N SER A 88 -2.51 -1.34 1.46
CA SER A 88 -3.69 -0.49 1.55
C SER A 88 -3.37 0.92 1.05
N GLY A 89 -4.38 1.74 0.80
CA GLY A 89 -4.14 3.09 0.31
C GLY A 89 -5.39 3.93 0.11
N THR A 90 -5.22 5.04 -0.59
CA THR A 90 -6.31 5.93 -0.98
C THR A 90 -7.42 5.15 -1.68
N ARG A 91 -8.66 5.40 -1.31
CA ARG A 91 -9.83 4.84 -2.02
C ARG A 91 -9.87 5.41 -3.43
N PRO A 92 -9.93 4.58 -4.48
CA PRO A 92 -10.05 5.05 -5.85
C PRO A 92 -11.45 5.62 -6.12
N LYS A 93 -11.54 6.47 -7.13
CA LYS A 93 -12.81 6.88 -7.72
C LYS A 93 -13.17 5.90 -8.82
N VAL A 94 -14.41 5.39 -8.80
CA VAL A 94 -14.97 4.58 -9.88
C VAL A 94 -15.70 5.52 -10.84
N ALA A 95 -15.38 5.46 -12.12
CA ALA A 95 -16.03 6.25 -13.16
C ALA A 95 -15.91 5.56 -14.52
N PHE A 96 -16.82 5.91 -15.45
CA PHE A 96 -16.70 5.46 -16.84
C PHE A 96 -15.43 6.04 -17.47
N ASP A 97 -14.68 5.16 -18.14
CA ASP A 97 -13.45 5.50 -18.83
C ASP A 97 -13.68 5.42 -20.35
N PRO A 98 -13.59 6.55 -21.07
CA PRO A 98 -13.87 6.58 -22.50
C PRO A 98 -12.84 5.82 -23.34
N ASN A 99 -11.60 5.66 -22.85
CA ASN A 99 -10.54 4.94 -23.55
C ASN A 99 -10.81 3.41 -23.57
N PHE A 100 -11.35 2.87 -22.47
CA PHE A 100 -11.62 1.44 -22.31
C PHE A 100 -13.11 1.08 -22.43
N LYS A 101 -14.01 2.07 -22.42
CA LYS A 101 -15.49 1.91 -22.49
C LYS A 101 -16.07 1.06 -21.36
N ILE A 102 -15.44 1.10 -20.20
CA ILE A 102 -15.86 0.41 -18.97
C ILE A 102 -15.73 1.34 -17.77
N ASN A 103 -16.30 0.97 -16.63
CA ASN A 103 -15.99 1.63 -15.37
C ASN A 103 -14.59 1.23 -14.91
N THR A 104 -13.77 2.21 -14.60
CA THR A 104 -12.41 2.01 -14.09
C THR A 104 -12.24 2.66 -12.72
N GLU A 105 -11.25 2.19 -11.99
CA GLU A 105 -10.85 2.71 -10.69
C GLU A 105 -9.60 3.57 -10.81
N THR A 106 -9.68 4.85 -10.47
CA THR A 106 -8.59 5.80 -10.69
C THR A 106 -8.30 6.67 -9.48
N TYR A 107 -7.07 7.15 -9.42
CA TYR A 107 -6.62 8.23 -8.56
C TYR A 107 -6.36 9.49 -9.40
N SER A 108 -6.75 10.66 -8.88
CA SER A 108 -6.49 11.97 -9.46
C SER A 108 -5.83 12.86 -8.41
N ARG A 109 -4.94 13.74 -8.84
CA ARG A 109 -4.17 14.67 -8.01
C ARG A 109 -3.18 13.98 -7.07
N SER A 110 -3.64 13.07 -6.24
CA SER A 110 -2.74 12.34 -5.33
C SER A 110 -3.27 10.96 -4.96
N ALA A 111 -2.34 10.06 -4.63
CA ALA A 111 -2.63 8.79 -3.99
C ALA A 111 -1.54 8.48 -2.97
N SER A 112 -1.89 7.76 -1.92
CA SER A 112 -0.95 7.29 -0.90
C SER A 112 -1.18 5.81 -0.68
N PHE A 113 -0.08 5.04 -0.61
CA PHE A 113 -0.09 3.60 -0.38
C PHE A 113 0.69 3.29 0.89
N SER A 114 0.12 2.45 1.73
CA SER A 114 0.75 1.88 2.91
C SER A 114 1.14 0.44 2.58
N VAL A 115 2.44 0.16 2.64
CA VAL A 115 3.04 -1.13 2.31
C VAL A 115 3.68 -1.67 3.58
N PRO A 116 2.94 -2.43 4.40
CA PRO A 116 3.50 -3.09 5.57
C PRO A 116 4.49 -4.17 5.13
N PHE A 117 5.54 -4.35 5.91
CA PHE A 117 6.52 -5.40 5.68
C PHE A 117 7.07 -5.95 7.00
N THR A 118 7.66 -7.14 6.92
CA THR A 118 8.39 -7.78 8.02
C THR A 118 9.83 -7.96 7.59
N VAL A 119 10.76 -7.69 8.49
CA VAL A 119 12.18 -8.01 8.34
C VAL A 119 12.38 -9.50 8.63
N ALA A 120 13.19 -10.18 7.86
CA ALA A 120 13.52 -11.59 8.11
C ALA A 120 14.16 -11.77 9.49
N ASP A 121 13.89 -12.89 10.15
CA ASP A 121 14.41 -13.18 11.49
C ASP A 121 15.93 -13.32 11.51
N ASP A 122 16.51 -13.78 10.40
CA ASP A 122 17.94 -13.99 10.16
C ASP A 122 18.61 -12.81 9.47
N ALA A 123 17.91 -11.68 9.36
CA ALA A 123 18.45 -10.48 8.71
C ALA A 123 19.69 -9.95 9.44
N GLN A 124 20.75 -9.67 8.68
CA GLN A 124 21.97 -9.08 9.23
C GLN A 124 21.70 -7.67 9.74
N SER A 125 22.21 -7.37 10.93
CA SER A 125 22.16 -6.03 11.52
C SER A 125 23.01 -5.05 10.72
N GLY A 126 22.57 -3.81 10.66
CA GLY A 126 23.27 -2.73 9.95
C GLY A 126 22.34 -1.95 9.03
N GLU A 127 22.94 -1.03 8.28
CA GLU A 127 22.22 -0.26 7.27
C GLU A 127 21.83 -1.13 6.08
N GLN A 128 20.58 -1.02 5.67
CA GLN A 128 20.01 -1.69 4.53
C GLN A 128 19.23 -0.69 3.66
N THR A 129 19.09 -1.00 2.39
CA THR A 129 18.25 -0.22 1.49
C THR A 129 16.93 -0.94 1.25
N PHE A 130 15.85 -0.36 1.75
CA PHE A 130 14.51 -0.81 1.39
C PHE A 130 14.21 -0.35 -0.03
N THR A 131 13.91 -1.29 -0.92
CA THR A 131 13.61 -1.01 -2.33
C THR A 131 12.18 -1.46 -2.67
N ALA A 132 11.43 -0.57 -3.31
CA ALA A 132 10.13 -0.90 -3.88
C ALA A 132 10.09 -0.49 -5.36
N SER A 133 9.43 -1.28 -6.19
CA SER A 133 9.13 -0.94 -7.57
C SER A 133 7.63 -0.72 -7.71
N ILE A 134 7.24 0.41 -8.28
CA ILE A 134 5.86 0.71 -8.59
C ILE A 134 5.68 0.79 -10.10
N ARG A 135 4.82 -0.08 -10.65
CA ARG A 135 4.42 -0.07 -12.05
C ARG A 135 3.01 0.47 -12.15
N TYR A 136 2.80 1.47 -12.99
CA TYR A 136 1.50 2.13 -13.14
C TYR A 136 1.27 2.55 -14.58
N GLN A 137 0.01 2.81 -14.91
CA GLN A 137 -0.42 3.44 -16.16
C GLN A 137 -1.26 4.68 -15.82
N VAL A 138 -1.13 5.70 -16.64
CA VAL A 138 -1.93 6.93 -16.54
C VAL A 138 -2.56 7.27 -17.88
N CYS A 139 -3.80 7.75 -17.80
CA CYS A 139 -4.55 8.29 -18.93
C CYS A 139 -5.19 9.62 -18.55
N ASN A 140 -5.45 10.43 -19.56
CA ASN A 140 -6.48 11.48 -19.49
C ASN A 140 -7.65 11.07 -20.40
N ASP A 141 -8.60 11.96 -20.62
CA ASP A 141 -9.79 11.62 -21.42
C ASP A 141 -9.49 11.42 -22.93
N SER A 142 -8.27 11.73 -23.38
CA SER A 142 -7.86 11.68 -24.79
C SER A 142 -6.79 10.63 -25.08
N VAL A 143 -5.89 10.37 -24.16
CA VAL A 143 -4.72 9.53 -24.42
C VAL A 143 -4.25 8.79 -23.17
N CYS A 144 -3.72 7.58 -23.37
CA CYS A 144 -3.04 6.79 -22.37
C CYS A 144 -1.53 6.78 -22.63
N LEU A 145 -0.74 6.99 -21.60
CA LEU A 145 0.71 6.80 -21.69
C LEU A 145 1.05 5.31 -21.53
N PRO A 146 2.16 4.86 -22.14
CA PRO A 146 2.68 3.53 -21.88
C PRO A 146 2.90 3.31 -20.38
N PRO A 147 2.68 2.08 -19.88
CA PRO A 147 2.95 1.74 -18.48
C PRO A 147 4.39 2.05 -18.10
N LYS A 148 4.58 2.66 -16.93
CA LYS A 148 5.88 3.05 -16.41
C LYS A 148 6.18 2.29 -15.11
N SER A 149 7.44 1.86 -14.96
CA SER A 149 7.97 1.32 -13.71
C SER A 149 8.97 2.29 -13.11
N VAL A 150 8.85 2.57 -11.83
CA VAL A 150 9.75 3.46 -11.07
C VAL A 150 10.23 2.68 -9.85
N ARG A 151 11.55 2.67 -9.64
CA ARG A 151 12.18 2.13 -8.45
C ARG A 151 12.32 3.25 -7.43
N LEU A 152 11.91 2.98 -6.19
CA LEU A 152 12.04 3.86 -5.04
C LEU A 152 12.91 3.17 -3.99
N THR A 153 13.73 3.95 -3.30
CA THR A 153 14.61 3.45 -2.25
C THR A 153 14.50 4.30 -1.00
N ALA A 154 14.67 3.68 0.16
CA ALA A 154 14.76 4.37 1.45
C ALA A 154 15.76 3.64 2.36
N PRO A 155 16.57 4.36 3.17
CA PRO A 155 17.46 3.74 4.13
C PRO A 155 16.65 3.17 5.31
N VAL A 156 17.08 2.02 5.83
CA VAL A 156 16.55 1.34 7.01
C VAL A 156 17.71 0.75 7.79
N VAL A 157 17.69 0.89 9.10
CA VAL A 157 18.66 0.23 9.97
C VAL A 157 18.03 -1.02 10.57
N ILE A 158 18.63 -2.18 10.34
CA ILE A 158 18.24 -3.41 11.01
C ILE A 158 19.05 -3.52 12.30
N SER A 159 18.38 -3.53 13.45
CA SER A 159 19.01 -3.84 14.72
C SER A 159 19.00 -5.35 14.99
N ALA A 160 19.87 -5.82 15.90
CA ALA A 160 19.82 -7.20 16.35
C ALA A 160 18.40 -7.55 16.85
N ALA A 161 18.01 -8.81 16.68
CA ALA A 161 16.73 -9.28 17.21
C ALA A 161 16.67 -8.95 18.70
N SER A 162 15.60 -8.27 19.13
CA SER A 162 15.35 -8.12 20.56
C SER A 162 15.16 -9.51 21.14
N ALA A 163 16.05 -9.90 22.08
CA ALA A 163 15.82 -11.12 22.85
C ALA A 163 14.39 -11.05 23.37
N ARG A 164 13.56 -11.99 22.90
CA ARG A 164 12.22 -12.14 23.46
C ARG A 164 12.43 -12.40 24.94
N THR A 165 12.16 -11.41 25.78
CA THR A 165 12.11 -11.61 27.23
C THR A 165 10.99 -12.62 27.43
N GLU A 166 11.34 -13.91 27.48
CA GLU A 166 10.43 -14.91 28.02
C GLU A 166 10.04 -14.35 29.39
N SER A 167 8.78 -14.01 29.52
CA SER A 167 8.20 -13.74 30.82
C SER A 167 8.42 -14.98 31.64
N SER A 168 9.52 -14.98 32.42
CA SER A 168 9.74 -16.02 33.43
C SER A 168 8.45 -16.13 34.24
N PRO A 169 7.86 -17.32 34.35
CA PRO A 169 6.67 -17.46 35.17
C PRO A 169 7.05 -16.99 36.56
N SER A 170 6.38 -15.91 37.02
CA SER A 170 6.47 -15.45 38.42
C SER A 170 6.26 -16.65 39.32
N PRO A 171 7.18 -16.94 40.26
CA PRO A 171 6.94 -18.06 41.20
C PRO A 171 5.64 -17.79 41.93
N SER A 172 4.67 -18.68 41.73
CA SER A 172 3.41 -18.74 42.48
C SER A 172 3.75 -18.76 43.97
N PRO A 173 3.19 -17.86 44.81
CA PRO A 173 3.40 -17.93 46.22
C PRO A 173 2.83 -19.27 46.73
N ALA A 174 3.69 -20.02 47.42
CA ALA A 174 3.33 -21.26 48.10
C ALA A 174 2.16 -21.02 49.08
N PRO A 175 1.20 -21.96 49.19
CA PRO A 175 0.15 -21.84 50.17
C PRO A 175 0.72 -22.03 51.59
N SER A 176 0.70 -21.00 52.40
CA SER A 176 0.93 -21.09 53.83
C SER A 176 -0.20 -21.89 54.45
N SER A 177 0.11 -23.13 54.83
CA SER A 177 -0.70 -23.93 55.73
C SER A 177 -0.67 -23.32 57.14
N THR A 178 -1.77 -22.85 57.65
CA THR A 178 -1.98 -22.75 59.08
C THR A 178 -3.40 -23.25 59.36
N ALA A 179 -3.39 -24.37 60.05
CA ALA A 179 -4.56 -25.06 60.52
C ALA A 179 -5.20 -24.42 61.76
N THR A 180 -6.49 -24.56 61.88
CA THR A 180 -7.26 -25.17 62.98
C THR A 180 -8.10 -24.17 63.83
N PRO A 181 -9.10 -24.66 64.53
CA PRO A 181 -10.52 -24.66 64.16
C PRO A 181 -11.37 -23.96 65.18
N SER A 182 -12.60 -23.70 64.94
CA SER A 182 -13.67 -23.91 65.90
C SER A 182 -15.04 -23.38 65.44
N GLN A 183 -15.94 -24.29 65.35
CA GLN A 183 -17.31 -24.38 65.86
C GLN A 183 -18.35 -23.32 65.53
N SER A 184 -19.38 -23.84 64.86
CA SER A 184 -20.80 -23.74 65.22
C SER A 184 -21.49 -22.40 65.27
N ASN A 185 -22.44 -22.17 64.41
CA ASN A 185 -23.83 -22.30 64.82
C ASN A 185 -24.85 -22.17 63.66
N VAL A 186 -25.83 -22.97 63.77
CA VAL A 186 -27.13 -23.14 63.16
C VAL A 186 -27.97 -21.84 63.16
N ASN A 187 -28.64 -21.54 62.04
CA ASN A 187 -30.07 -21.26 61.92
C ASN A 187 -30.37 -20.90 60.46
N LYS A 188 -31.11 -21.69 59.72
CA LYS A 188 -32.56 -21.85 59.59
C LYS A 188 -33.32 -20.57 59.18
N GLY A 189 -33.93 -20.60 58.01
CA GLY A 189 -34.99 -19.65 57.63
C GLY A 189 -35.09 -19.49 56.12
N ASP A 190 -35.90 -20.33 55.52
CA ASP A 190 -37.06 -20.15 54.66
C ASP A 190 -36.93 -19.31 53.39
N ALA A 191 -37.17 -20.02 52.32
CA ALA A 191 -38.09 -19.84 51.19
C ALA A 191 -38.45 -18.42 50.75
N ASN A 192 -38.19 -18.10 49.51
CA ASN A 192 -39.32 -17.79 48.67
C ASN A 192 -39.00 -17.93 47.16
N VAL A 193 -39.93 -18.56 46.51
CA VAL A 193 -40.12 -18.79 45.10
C VAL A 193 -40.48 -17.49 44.41
N ASN A 194 -39.91 -17.15 43.30
CA ASN A 194 -40.76 -16.71 42.19
C ASN A 194 -40.16 -16.88 40.82
N ALA A 195 -40.86 -17.60 40.04
CA ALA A 195 -40.67 -17.78 38.59
C ALA A 195 -41.13 -16.51 37.86
N ASN A 196 -40.40 -16.13 36.84
CA ASN A 196 -41.09 -15.66 35.65
C ASN A 196 -40.30 -15.92 34.40
N ALA A 197 -40.88 -16.70 33.55
CA ALA A 197 -40.54 -16.96 32.18
C ALA A 197 -40.94 -15.76 31.30
N SER A 198 -40.13 -15.39 30.38
CA SER A 198 -40.65 -14.93 29.10
C SER A 198 -39.58 -15.05 28.02
N GLY A 199 -39.87 -15.89 27.07
CA GLY A 199 -39.10 -16.07 25.87
C GLY A 199 -39.25 -14.86 24.92
N ASN A 200 -38.26 -14.71 24.12
CA ASN A 200 -38.47 -14.09 22.82
C ASN A 200 -37.58 -14.74 21.79
N SER A 201 -38.23 -15.53 20.95
CA SER A 201 -37.74 -16.05 19.70
C SER A 201 -37.56 -14.89 18.73
N ASN A 202 -36.42 -14.71 18.15
CA ASN A 202 -36.33 -13.91 16.95
C ASN A 202 -35.84 -14.74 15.78
N GLN A 203 -36.77 -14.91 14.88
CA GLN A 203 -36.69 -15.67 13.63
C GLN A 203 -35.71 -15.00 12.67
N ASN A 204 -34.81 -15.81 12.18
CA ASN A 204 -33.97 -15.56 11.03
C ASN A 204 -34.84 -15.54 9.77
N THR A 205 -34.94 -14.40 9.09
CA THR A 205 -35.56 -14.31 7.78
C THR A 205 -34.47 -14.12 6.74
N GLU A 206 -34.20 -15.18 6.04
CA GLU A 206 -33.41 -15.26 4.83
C GLU A 206 -34.17 -14.60 3.67
N PRO A 207 -33.58 -13.72 2.85
CA PRO A 207 -34.17 -13.31 1.60
C PRO A 207 -33.75 -14.25 0.48
N GLN A 208 -34.77 -14.89 -0.03
CA GLN A 208 -34.82 -15.81 -1.14
C GLN A 208 -34.29 -15.18 -2.45
N LEU A 209 -33.44 -15.92 -3.14
CA LEU A 209 -32.98 -15.70 -4.50
C LEU A 209 -34.15 -15.69 -5.49
N ALA A 210 -34.35 -14.59 -6.18
CA ALA A 210 -35.20 -14.54 -7.36
C ALA A 210 -34.34 -14.86 -8.60
N ASN A 211 -34.71 -15.92 -9.25
CA ASN A 211 -34.25 -16.33 -10.58
C ASN A 211 -35.06 -15.56 -11.65
N PRO A 212 -34.44 -14.98 -12.67
CA PRO A 212 -35.15 -14.65 -13.90
C PRO A 212 -34.56 -15.37 -15.10
N ASP A 213 -35.08 -16.58 -15.35
CA ASP A 213 -35.19 -17.06 -16.71
C ASP A 213 -36.44 -16.46 -17.33
N ALA A 214 -36.30 -15.59 -18.31
CA ALA A 214 -37.31 -15.30 -19.32
C ALA A 214 -36.60 -14.84 -20.59
N VAL A 215 -36.34 -15.82 -21.41
CA VAL A 215 -36.11 -15.68 -22.85
C VAL A 215 -37.42 -15.35 -23.52
N SER A 216 -37.45 -14.39 -24.42
CA SER A 216 -38.37 -14.41 -25.57
C SER A 216 -37.80 -13.56 -26.72
N PRO A 217 -37.88 -14.10 -27.97
CA PRO A 217 -37.31 -13.50 -29.16
C PRO A 217 -38.36 -12.68 -29.92
N VAL A 218 -37.87 -11.58 -30.52
CA VAL A 218 -38.33 -11.08 -31.83
C VAL A 218 -37.18 -10.33 -32.47
#